data_fd2c71cb48175c9dc5fd26505ecbc5c8
#
_entry.id   fd2c71cb48175c9dc5fd26505ecbc5c8
#
_cell.length_a   1.000
_cell.length_b   1.000
_cell.length_c   1.000
_cell.angle_alpha   90.00
_cell.angle_beta   90.00
_cell.angle_gamma   90.00
#
_symmetry.space_group_name_H-M   'P 1'
#
loop_
_entity.id
_entity.type
_entity.pdbx_description
1 polymer ?
#
loop_
_entity_poly.entity_id
_entity_poly.type
_entity_poly.pdbx_seq_one_letter_code
_entity_poly.pdbx_strand_id
1 'polypeptide(L)'
;MSEIYLHQIFAGRRNPSRNRLLCLCYGLDASAEETQELLKRCGKAQLYPKLKRDAIIYYGLLHKLDLFEINDKLFDENEETLF
;
A
#
# COMPACT_ATOMS: atom_id res chain seq x y z
N MET A 1 10.98 6.79 -2.02
CA MET A 1 10.06 7.52 -1.13
C MET A 1 10.65 8.85 -0.72
N SER A 2 9.79 9.82 -0.46
CA SER A 2 10.24 11.08 0.11
C SER A 2 10.71 10.85 1.55
N GLU A 3 11.96 11.13 1.83
CA GLU A 3 12.52 10.98 3.18
C GLU A 3 11.80 11.90 4.19
N ILE A 4 11.42 13.10 3.75
CA ILE A 4 10.72 14.07 4.60
C ILE A 4 9.36 13.52 5.00
N TYR A 5 8.61 12.96 4.06
CA TYR A 5 7.29 12.39 4.33
C TYR A 5 7.39 11.19 5.28
N LEU A 6 8.32 10.27 5.00
CA LEU A 6 8.55 9.12 5.87
C LEU A 6 8.92 9.55 7.28
N HIS A 7 9.79 10.55 7.40
CA HIS A 7 10.19 11.06 8.70
C HIS A 7 8.99 11.60 9.47
N GLN A 8 8.09 12.32 8.80
CA GLN A 8 6.88 12.85 9.44
C GLN A 8 5.95 11.73 9.91
N ILE A 9 5.83 10.67 9.13
CA ILE A 9 5.03 9.49 9.52
C ILE A 9 5.61 8.85 10.76
N PHE A 10 6.91 8.58 10.76
CA PHE A 10 7.58 7.91 11.88
C PHE A 10 7.63 8.78 13.12
N ALA A 11 7.64 10.09 12.97
CA ALA A 11 7.60 11.03 14.10
C ALA A 11 6.19 11.24 14.65
N GLY A 12 5.18 10.57 14.08
CA GLY A 12 3.80 10.72 14.54
C GLY A 12 3.12 12.01 14.14
N ARG A 13 3.73 12.78 13.26
CA ARG A 13 3.17 14.06 12.79
C ARG A 13 2.14 13.89 11.69
N ARG A 14 2.12 12.72 11.06
CA ARG A 14 1.14 12.37 10.05
C ARG A 14 0.63 10.97 10.33
N ASN A 15 -0.67 10.78 10.16
CA ASN A 15 -1.30 9.47 10.35
C ASN A 15 -2.18 9.15 9.14
N PRO A 16 -1.57 8.80 8.00
CA PRO A 16 -2.34 8.51 6.80
C PRO A 16 -3.16 7.24 6.97
N SER A 17 -4.26 7.15 6.22
CA SER A 17 -5.04 5.93 6.18
C SER A 17 -4.23 4.79 5.55
N ARG A 18 -4.68 3.56 5.77
CA ARG A 18 -4.04 2.38 5.17
C ARG A 18 -4.03 2.48 3.65
N ASN A 19 -5.17 2.88 3.05
CA ASN A 19 -5.25 3.04 1.60
C ASN A 19 -4.26 4.07 1.09
N ARG A 20 -4.10 5.16 1.81
CA ARG A 20 -3.15 6.21 1.42
C ARG A 20 -1.70 5.73 1.49
N LEU A 21 -1.36 4.95 2.53
CA LEU A 21 -0.04 4.33 2.62
C LEU A 21 0.21 3.39 1.45
N LEU A 22 -0.78 2.59 1.08
CA LEU A 22 -0.67 1.70 -0.06
C LEU A 22 -0.50 2.47 -1.37
N CYS A 23 -1.22 3.57 -1.54
CA CYS A 23 -1.03 4.45 -2.69
C CYS A 23 0.40 4.98 -2.77
N LEU A 24 0.95 5.40 -1.64
CA LEU A 24 2.33 5.88 -1.59
C LEU A 24 3.32 4.79 -1.97
N CYS A 25 3.12 3.58 -1.46
CA CYS A 25 4.00 2.46 -1.77
C CYS A 25 3.98 2.16 -3.27
N TYR A 26 2.81 2.16 -3.89
CA TYR A 26 2.70 1.96 -5.33
C TYR A 26 3.33 3.11 -6.11
N GLY A 27 3.06 4.34 -5.71
CA GLY A 27 3.59 5.52 -6.39
C GLY A 27 5.10 5.63 -6.30
N LEU A 28 5.71 5.05 -5.27
CA LEU A 28 7.14 5.13 -5.03
C LEU A 28 7.87 3.82 -5.34
N ASP A 29 7.16 2.89 -5.96
CA ASP A 29 7.69 1.59 -6.38
C ASP A 29 8.34 0.80 -5.23
N ALA A 30 7.69 0.84 -4.07
CA ALA A 30 8.14 0.07 -2.92
C ALA A 30 7.93 -1.42 -3.17
N SER A 31 8.83 -2.24 -2.63
CA SER A 31 8.66 -3.69 -2.70
C SER A 31 7.53 -4.16 -1.78
N ALA A 32 7.09 -5.41 -1.95
CA ALA A 32 6.10 -6.00 -1.06
C ALA A 32 6.61 -6.02 0.39
N GLU A 33 7.88 -6.33 0.58
CA GLU A 33 8.48 -6.36 1.92
C GLU A 33 8.52 -4.97 2.56
N GLU A 34 8.94 -3.96 1.79
CA GLU A 34 8.95 -2.57 2.26
C GLU A 34 7.56 -2.10 2.62
N THR A 35 6.55 -2.46 1.82
CA THR A 35 5.16 -2.10 2.06
C THR A 35 4.67 -2.72 3.37
N GLN A 36 4.94 -4.00 3.59
CA GLN A 36 4.54 -4.68 4.83
C GLN A 36 5.20 -4.04 6.05
N GLU A 37 6.47 -3.70 5.95
CA GLU A 37 7.19 -3.06 7.03
C GLU A 37 6.63 -1.67 7.34
N LEU A 38 6.31 -0.90 6.31
CA LEU A 38 5.74 0.43 6.50
C LEU A 38 4.37 0.37 7.17
N LEU A 39 3.51 -0.56 6.72
CA LEU A 39 2.20 -0.76 7.35
C LEU A 39 2.35 -1.08 8.82
N LYS A 40 3.26 -2.00 9.16
CA LYS A 40 3.52 -2.39 10.53
C LYS A 40 3.97 -1.21 11.38
N ARG A 41 4.93 -0.44 10.90
CA ARG A 41 5.47 0.72 11.62
C ARG A 41 4.44 1.82 11.83
N CYS A 42 3.50 1.95 10.92
CA CYS A 42 2.43 2.95 11.02
C CYS A 42 1.22 2.46 11.82
N GLY A 43 1.31 1.29 12.43
CA GLY A 43 0.21 0.72 13.22
C GLY A 43 -0.97 0.29 12.37
N LYS A 44 -0.76 0.04 11.09
CA LYS A 44 -1.81 -0.44 10.20
C LYS A 44 -1.66 -1.95 9.98
N ALA A 45 -2.78 -2.61 9.68
CA ALA A 45 -2.75 -4.04 9.40
C ALA A 45 -1.91 -4.31 8.16
N GLN A 46 -0.99 -5.27 8.27
CA GLN A 46 -0.23 -5.73 7.12
C GLN A 46 -1.15 -6.41 6.12
N LEU A 47 -0.68 -6.55 4.88
CA LEU A 47 -1.46 -7.26 3.85
C LEU A 47 -1.56 -8.73 4.23
N TYR A 48 -2.78 -9.25 4.21
CA TYR A 48 -3.09 -10.63 4.59
C TYR A 48 -3.52 -11.40 3.34
N PRO A 49 -2.69 -12.32 2.83
CA PRO A 49 -2.95 -12.99 1.55
C PRO A 49 -4.24 -13.80 1.48
N LYS A 50 -4.85 -14.13 2.62
CA LYS A 50 -6.13 -14.84 2.64
C LYS A 50 -7.33 -13.94 2.41
N LEU A 51 -7.15 -12.63 2.49
CA LEU A 51 -8.19 -11.66 2.13
C LEU A 51 -8.02 -11.33 0.64
N LYS A 52 -9.10 -11.44 -0.12
CA LYS A 52 -9.05 -11.25 -1.57
C LYS A 52 -8.43 -9.92 -1.96
N ARG A 53 -8.89 -8.84 -1.36
CA ARG A 53 -8.39 -7.50 -1.65
C ARG A 53 -6.89 -7.39 -1.37
N ASP A 54 -6.48 -7.84 -0.20
CA ASP A 54 -5.06 -7.80 0.20
C ASP A 54 -4.20 -8.68 -0.70
N ALA A 55 -4.72 -9.85 -1.10
CA ALA A 55 -4.01 -10.73 -2.02
C ALA A 55 -3.78 -10.07 -3.37
N ILE A 56 -4.78 -9.35 -3.89
CA ILE A 56 -4.66 -8.61 -5.15
C ILE A 56 -3.60 -7.52 -5.03
N ILE A 57 -3.63 -6.76 -3.94
CA ILE A 57 -2.67 -5.68 -3.71
C ILE A 57 -1.25 -6.25 -3.59
N TYR A 58 -1.09 -7.32 -2.84
CA TYR A 58 0.20 -7.98 -2.66
C TYR A 58 0.75 -8.50 -3.99
N TYR A 59 -0.10 -9.17 -4.77
CA TYR A 59 0.25 -9.64 -6.11
C TYR A 59 0.73 -8.48 -6.99
N GLY A 60 0.01 -7.35 -6.95
CA GLY A 60 0.39 -6.18 -7.73
C GLY A 60 1.77 -5.64 -7.35
N LEU A 61 2.09 -5.65 -6.06
CA LEU A 61 3.43 -5.23 -5.59
C LEU A 61 4.52 -6.18 -6.11
N LEU A 62 4.27 -7.48 -6.06
CA LEU A 62 5.23 -8.49 -6.54
C LEU A 62 5.47 -8.36 -8.04
N HIS A 63 4.45 -8.03 -8.81
CA HIS A 63 4.52 -7.95 -10.26
C HIS A 63 4.74 -6.53 -10.78
N LYS A 64 5.05 -5.59 -9.89
CA LYS A 64 5.39 -4.21 -10.25
C LYS A 64 4.31 -3.50 -11.05
N LEU A 65 3.05 -3.76 -10.72
CA LEU A 65 1.94 -3.01 -11.30
C LEU A 65 2.01 -1.56 -10.79
N ASP A 66 1.58 -0.62 -11.63
CA ASP A 66 1.49 0.76 -11.18
C ASP A 66 0.16 1.02 -10.46
N LEU A 67 0.02 2.23 -9.93
CA LEU A 67 -1.15 2.61 -9.13
C LEU A 67 -2.46 2.50 -9.91
N PHE A 68 -2.45 2.89 -11.19
CA PHE A 68 -3.66 2.81 -12.01
C PHE A 68 -4.02 1.37 -12.33
N GLU A 69 -3.02 0.54 -12.63
CA GLU A 69 -3.23 -0.88 -12.91
C GLU A 69 -3.82 -1.61 -11.70
N ILE A 70 -3.30 -1.36 -10.50
CA ILE A 70 -3.84 -2.04 -9.32
C ILE A 70 -5.25 -1.56 -9.00
N ASN A 71 -5.53 -0.27 -9.19
CA ASN A 71 -6.87 0.26 -8.97
C ASN A 71 -7.88 -0.35 -9.94
N ASP A 72 -7.51 -0.48 -11.21
CA ASP A 72 -8.36 -1.13 -12.22
C ASP A 72 -8.61 -2.59 -11.86
N LYS A 73 -7.58 -3.29 -11.41
CA LYS A 73 -7.72 -4.70 -11.02
C LYS A 73 -8.65 -4.86 -9.83
N LEU A 74 -8.53 -4.01 -8.84
CA LEU A 74 -9.42 -4.01 -7.68
C LEU A 74 -10.86 -3.76 -8.10
N PHE A 75 -11.07 -2.77 -8.96
CA PHE A 75 -12.39 -2.44 -9.48
C PHE A 75 -13.00 -3.62 -10.25
N ASP A 76 -12.22 -4.25 -11.12
CA ASP A 76 -12.68 -5.40 -11.90
C ASP A 76 -13.07 -6.59 -11.03
N GLU A 77 -12.45 -6.72 -9.87
CA GLU A 77 -12.72 -7.80 -8.92
C GLU A 77 -13.76 -7.42 -7.86
N ASN A 78 -14.45 -6.29 -8.03
CA ASN A 78 -15.46 -5.78 -7.11
C ASN A 78 -14.91 -5.52 -5.70
N GLU A 79 -13.63 -5.15 -5.61
CA GLU A 79 -13.00 -4.77 -4.35
C GLU A 79 -12.87 -3.26 -4.26
N GLU A 80 -12.80 -2.73 -3.03
CA GLU A 80 -12.58 -1.31 -2.84
C GLU A 80 -11.25 -0.88 -3.45
N THR A 81 -11.29 0.17 -4.27
CA THR A 81 -10.07 0.72 -4.88
C THR A 81 -9.26 1.49 -3.85
N LEU A 82 -7.99 1.79 -4.18
CA LEU A 82 -7.12 2.52 -3.27
C LEU A 82 -7.43 4.03 -3.26
N PHE A 83 -7.94 4.52 -4.37
CA PHE A 83 -8.33 5.93 -4.45
C PHE A 83 -9.52 6.14 -5.34
#